data_d9c424d3a50e64e25f766339d0b0c145
#
_entry.id   d9c424d3a50e64e25f766339d0b0c145
#
_cell.length_a   1.000
_cell.length_b   1.000
_cell.length_c   1.000
_cell.angle_alpha   90.00
_cell.angle_beta   90.00
_cell.angle_gamma   90.00
#
_symmetry.space_group_name_H-M   'P 1'
#
loop_
_entity.id
_entity.type
_entity.pdbx_description
1 polymer ?
#
loop_
_entity_poly.entity_id
_entity_poly.type
_entity_poly.pdbx_seq_one_letter_code
_entity_poly.pdbx_strand_id
1 'polypeptide(L)'
;LFPMTKLAFTYALGRAAEATGTSSASVPLIGTALSRPWANPSPIHLWFLLYLLALSAIAAALWAASRALPADAGRRIAELPARWISGWRGIVSIALLALATTLPMCAMDRPGIATPSSFALDRAVLACYAVYFFGGWMIAQHPRAIDALRAGAWWRLSAGVFALVVSVVLAIAWFVGAGSTQPADDPVMRILLFATQSSGAVAAWLLILGGAGVAERAVRASSRPLRVLVDSSYWVYLVHLPICVLVTGLLIPWSAPGLVKMVVAITGSVLLLALGYAATLAVLPRRVRPEPCLQPEVRTLPQ
;
A
#
# COMPACT_ATOMS: atom_id res chain seq x y z
N LEU A 1 -12.58 -7.60 -13.61
CA LEU A 1 -12.26 -6.31 -12.96
C LEU A 1 -11.80 -5.26 -13.97
N PHE A 2 -10.80 -5.55 -14.84
CA PHE A 2 -10.26 -4.56 -15.79
C PHE A 2 -11.34 -3.86 -16.65
N PRO A 3 -12.28 -4.56 -17.32
CA PRO A 3 -13.32 -3.90 -18.08
C PRO A 3 -14.22 -3.00 -17.23
N MET A 4 -14.58 -3.43 -16.02
CA MET A 4 -15.42 -2.65 -15.10
C MET A 4 -14.71 -1.38 -14.64
N THR A 5 -13.43 -1.47 -14.30
CA THR A 5 -12.62 -0.31 -13.89
C THR A 5 -12.49 0.67 -15.07
N LYS A 6 -12.21 0.17 -16.28
CA LYS A 6 -12.14 1.00 -17.49
C LYS A 6 -13.45 1.73 -17.76
N LEU A 7 -14.59 1.03 -17.60
CA LEU A 7 -15.93 1.62 -17.77
C LEU A 7 -16.18 2.72 -16.74
N ALA A 8 -15.88 2.49 -15.47
CA ALA A 8 -16.04 3.47 -14.39
C ALA A 8 -15.19 4.72 -14.65
N PHE A 9 -13.92 4.57 -15.08
CA PHE A 9 -13.07 5.70 -15.43
C PHE A 9 -13.61 6.47 -16.63
N THR A 10 -14.03 5.78 -17.70
CA THR A 10 -14.61 6.45 -18.88
C THR A 10 -15.85 7.24 -18.52
N TYR A 11 -16.73 6.69 -17.68
CA TYR A 11 -17.90 7.37 -17.18
C TYR A 11 -17.53 8.62 -16.36
N ALA A 12 -16.61 8.49 -15.39
CA ALA A 12 -16.19 9.60 -14.54
C ALA A 12 -15.52 10.73 -15.35
N LEU A 13 -14.68 10.39 -16.32
CA LEU A 13 -14.05 11.36 -17.22
C LEU A 13 -15.09 12.08 -18.09
N GLY A 14 -16.09 11.35 -18.62
CA GLY A 14 -17.20 11.95 -19.38
C GLY A 14 -17.96 12.97 -18.54
N ARG A 15 -18.31 12.63 -17.29
CA ARG A 15 -18.98 13.53 -16.36
C ARG A 15 -18.14 14.76 -15.99
N ALA A 16 -16.82 14.58 -15.84
CA ALA A 16 -15.90 15.69 -15.58
C ALA A 16 -15.82 16.65 -16.79
N ALA A 17 -15.75 16.13 -18.01
CA ALA A 17 -15.72 16.92 -19.23
C ALA A 17 -17.02 17.75 -19.41
N GLU A 18 -18.18 17.13 -19.16
CA GLU A 18 -19.48 17.82 -19.17
C GLU A 18 -19.51 18.95 -18.12
N ALA A 19 -19.05 18.71 -16.91
CA ALA A 19 -19.06 19.69 -15.82
C ALA A 19 -18.11 20.88 -16.04
N THR A 20 -17.00 20.66 -16.78
CA THR A 20 -15.99 21.70 -17.06
C THR A 20 -16.20 22.40 -18.40
N GLY A 21 -17.19 21.98 -19.20
CA GLY A 21 -17.43 22.52 -20.55
C GLY A 21 -16.29 22.21 -21.53
N THR A 22 -15.38 21.30 -21.20
CA THR A 22 -14.31 20.86 -22.11
C THR A 22 -14.88 19.93 -23.16
N SER A 23 -14.42 20.12 -24.42
CA SER A 23 -14.85 19.26 -25.53
C SER A 23 -14.59 17.79 -25.19
N SER A 24 -15.63 16.97 -25.29
CA SER A 24 -15.56 15.51 -25.07
C SER A 24 -14.73 14.76 -26.14
N ALA A 25 -14.15 15.47 -27.11
CA ALA A 25 -13.39 14.87 -28.22
C ALA A 25 -12.16 14.06 -27.75
N SER A 26 -11.63 14.36 -26.57
CA SER A 26 -10.49 13.65 -25.97
C SER A 26 -10.91 12.53 -24.99
N VAL A 27 -12.19 12.42 -24.65
CA VAL A 27 -12.70 11.40 -23.74
C VAL A 27 -13.19 10.20 -24.56
N PRO A 28 -12.65 9.00 -24.34
CA PRO A 28 -13.14 7.80 -25.01
C PRO A 28 -14.64 7.62 -24.74
N LEU A 29 -15.45 7.52 -25.77
CA LEU A 29 -16.87 7.27 -25.63
C LEU A 29 -17.10 5.95 -24.87
N ILE A 30 -18.10 5.90 -24.01
CA ILE A 30 -18.50 4.68 -23.29
C ILE A 30 -18.69 3.51 -24.27
N GLY A 31 -19.25 3.81 -25.45
CA GLY A 31 -19.40 2.84 -26.55
C GLY A 31 -18.09 2.20 -26.99
N THR A 32 -16.98 2.97 -27.11
CA THR A 32 -15.66 2.41 -27.45
C THR A 32 -15.05 1.61 -26.30
N ALA A 33 -15.31 2.00 -25.06
CA ALA A 33 -14.89 1.23 -23.90
C ALA A 33 -15.63 -0.11 -23.79
N LEU A 34 -16.90 -0.17 -24.16
CA LEU A 34 -17.72 -1.38 -24.20
C LEU A 34 -17.36 -2.29 -25.40
N SER A 35 -17.15 -1.70 -26.59
CA SER A 35 -16.83 -2.48 -27.80
C SER A 35 -15.44 -3.10 -27.79
N ARG A 36 -14.49 -2.48 -27.08
CA ARG A 36 -13.10 -2.97 -26.94
C ARG A 36 -12.63 -2.96 -25.49
N PRO A 37 -13.26 -3.74 -24.61
CA PRO A 37 -12.96 -3.69 -23.16
C PRO A 37 -11.52 -4.11 -22.84
N TRP A 38 -10.90 -4.94 -23.70
CA TRP A 38 -9.53 -5.45 -23.54
C TRP A 38 -8.48 -4.68 -24.38
N ALA A 39 -8.87 -3.61 -25.09
CA ALA A 39 -7.90 -2.79 -25.79
C ALA A 39 -6.98 -2.07 -24.79
N ASN A 40 -5.66 -2.15 -25.04
CA ASN A 40 -4.63 -1.59 -24.16
C ASN A 40 -4.77 -2.05 -22.71
N PRO A 41 -4.60 -3.35 -22.43
CA PRO A 41 -4.72 -3.86 -21.08
C PRO A 41 -3.66 -3.20 -20.16
N SER A 42 -4.09 -2.74 -19.01
CA SER A 42 -3.22 -2.16 -17.98
C SER A 42 -3.62 -2.75 -16.63
N PRO A 43 -2.68 -3.01 -15.72
CA PRO A 43 -2.99 -3.52 -14.40
C PRO A 43 -3.81 -2.53 -13.55
N ILE A 44 -3.86 -1.25 -13.93
CA ILE A 44 -4.52 -0.13 -13.23
C ILE A 44 -4.14 -0.18 -11.74
N HIS A 45 -5.08 -0.54 -10.85
CA HIS A 45 -4.83 -0.65 -9.40
C HIS A 45 -4.31 -2.04 -8.98
N LEU A 46 -4.36 -3.04 -9.87
CA LEU A 46 -3.89 -4.40 -9.57
C LEU A 46 -2.39 -4.58 -9.80
N TRP A 47 -1.68 -3.53 -10.22
CA TRP A 47 -0.22 -3.57 -10.42
C TRP A 47 0.51 -4.05 -9.16
N PHE A 48 0.02 -3.71 -7.97
CA PHE A 48 0.61 -4.15 -6.71
C PHE A 48 0.58 -5.68 -6.56
N LEU A 49 -0.48 -6.37 -7.03
CA LEU A 49 -0.54 -7.83 -7.01
C LEU A 49 0.53 -8.48 -7.88
N LEU A 50 0.86 -7.85 -9.03
CA LEU A 50 1.94 -8.31 -9.89
C LEU A 50 3.29 -8.24 -9.19
N TYR A 51 3.56 -7.12 -8.50
CA TYR A 51 4.78 -6.96 -7.69
C TYR A 51 4.81 -7.93 -6.52
N LEU A 52 3.69 -8.10 -5.82
CA LEU A 52 3.56 -9.06 -4.73
C LEU A 52 3.82 -10.50 -5.19
N LEU A 53 3.27 -10.89 -6.35
CA LEU A 53 3.51 -12.20 -6.95
C LEU A 53 5.00 -12.40 -7.27
N ALA A 54 5.64 -11.41 -7.90
CA ALA A 54 7.07 -11.46 -8.20
C ALA A 54 7.92 -11.59 -6.94
N LEU A 55 7.64 -10.78 -5.91
CA LEU A 55 8.35 -10.84 -4.63
C LEU A 55 8.10 -12.16 -3.89
N SER A 56 6.89 -12.70 -3.96
CA SER A 56 6.57 -14.02 -3.39
C SER A 56 7.32 -15.14 -4.11
N ALA A 57 7.45 -15.08 -5.43
CA ALA A 57 8.24 -16.04 -6.21
C ALA A 57 9.73 -15.94 -5.85
N ILE A 58 10.28 -14.74 -5.73
CA ILE A 58 11.66 -14.52 -5.26
C ILE A 58 11.85 -15.09 -3.85
N ALA A 59 10.92 -14.81 -2.93
CA ALA A 59 10.97 -15.34 -1.57
C ALA A 59 10.93 -16.87 -1.53
N ALA A 60 10.07 -17.50 -2.34
CA ALA A 60 10.00 -18.95 -2.47
C ALA A 60 11.32 -19.55 -3.00
N ALA A 61 11.94 -18.90 -4.01
CA ALA A 61 13.23 -19.31 -4.54
C ALA A 61 14.36 -19.17 -3.50
N LEU A 62 14.41 -18.05 -2.77
CA LEU A 62 15.37 -17.83 -1.68
C LEU A 62 15.18 -18.84 -0.55
N TRP A 63 13.94 -19.14 -0.18
CA TRP A 63 13.64 -20.16 0.82
C TRP A 63 14.07 -21.56 0.36
N ALA A 64 13.82 -21.93 -0.89
CA ALA A 64 14.31 -23.20 -1.45
C ALA A 64 15.84 -23.27 -1.45
N ALA A 65 16.51 -22.20 -1.87
CA ALA A 65 17.97 -22.10 -1.84
C ALA A 65 18.55 -22.17 -0.42
N SER A 66 17.86 -21.59 0.56
CA SER A 66 18.31 -21.60 1.96
C SER A 66 18.35 -23.00 2.58
N ARG A 67 17.62 -23.97 2.02
CA ARG A 67 17.67 -25.38 2.45
C ARG A 67 19.02 -26.04 2.14
N ALA A 68 19.78 -25.50 1.21
CA ALA A 68 21.13 -25.95 0.89
C ALA A 68 22.20 -25.36 1.81
N LEU A 69 21.84 -24.37 2.66
CA LEU A 69 22.75 -23.76 3.61
C LEU A 69 22.93 -24.62 4.86
N PRO A 70 24.14 -24.60 5.48
CA PRO A 70 24.34 -25.22 6.77
C PRO A 70 23.35 -24.68 7.82
N ALA A 71 22.84 -25.57 8.69
CA ALA A 71 21.80 -25.21 9.68
C ALA A 71 22.19 -24.02 10.58
N ASP A 72 23.48 -23.88 10.88
CA ASP A 72 24.00 -22.78 11.70
C ASP A 72 23.95 -21.43 11.00
N ALA A 73 24.18 -21.39 9.69
CA ALA A 73 24.07 -20.16 8.90
C ALA A 73 22.61 -19.69 8.82
N GLY A 74 21.68 -20.62 8.55
CA GLY A 74 20.24 -20.34 8.55
C GLY A 74 19.75 -19.76 9.89
N ARG A 75 20.20 -20.34 11.00
CA ARG A 75 19.85 -19.89 12.36
C ARG A 75 20.36 -18.49 12.67
N ARG A 76 21.62 -18.18 12.30
CA ARG A 76 22.23 -16.85 12.49
C ARG A 76 21.49 -15.76 11.71
N ILE A 77 21.14 -16.03 10.45
CA ILE A 77 20.36 -15.09 9.61
C ILE A 77 18.97 -14.87 10.23
N ALA A 78 18.37 -15.96 10.69
CA ALA A 78 17.05 -15.91 11.31
C ALA A 78 17.02 -15.05 12.60
N GLU A 79 18.06 -15.00 13.42
CA GLU A 79 18.11 -14.24 14.67
C GLU A 79 18.42 -12.73 14.50
N LEU A 80 18.88 -12.29 13.33
CA LEU A 80 19.26 -10.90 13.09
C LEU A 80 18.13 -9.89 13.38
N PRO A 81 16.86 -10.08 12.95
CA PRO A 81 15.80 -9.11 13.17
C PRO A 81 15.51 -8.84 14.64
N ALA A 82 15.49 -9.87 15.47
CA ALA A 82 15.21 -9.73 16.90
C ALA A 82 16.27 -8.89 17.63
N ARG A 83 17.52 -8.98 17.19
CA ARG A 83 18.65 -8.22 17.78
C ARG A 83 18.67 -6.77 17.35
N TRP A 84 18.12 -6.45 16.16
CA TRP A 84 18.22 -5.13 15.54
C TRP A 84 16.99 -4.24 15.74
N ILE A 85 15.86 -4.75 16.22
CA ILE A 85 14.62 -3.96 16.38
C ILE A 85 14.56 -3.23 17.72
N SER A 86 15.34 -3.63 18.73
CA SER A 86 15.29 -3.10 20.09
C SER A 86 16.36 -2.05 20.39
N GLY A 87 16.03 -1.09 21.27
CA GLY A 87 16.96 -0.06 21.76
C GLY A 87 17.51 0.84 20.65
N TRP A 88 18.74 1.33 20.81
CA TRP A 88 19.43 2.18 19.83
C TRP A 88 19.65 1.48 18.47
N ARG A 89 19.86 0.16 18.49
CA ARG A 89 19.95 -0.66 17.28
C ARG A 89 18.68 -0.57 16.45
N GLY A 90 17.50 -0.45 17.07
CA GLY A 90 16.25 -0.24 16.39
C GLY A 90 16.22 1.07 15.59
N ILE A 91 16.83 2.14 16.11
CA ILE A 91 16.96 3.41 15.38
C ILE A 91 17.88 3.23 14.17
N VAL A 92 19.02 2.59 14.34
CA VAL A 92 19.95 2.28 13.24
C VAL A 92 19.28 1.42 12.17
N SER A 93 18.50 0.41 12.57
CA SER A 93 17.77 -0.44 11.62
C SER A 93 16.74 0.35 10.81
N ILE A 94 16.00 1.24 11.45
CA ILE A 94 15.05 2.13 10.75
C ILE A 94 15.80 3.01 9.76
N ALA A 95 16.94 3.60 10.16
CA ALA A 95 17.75 4.41 9.28
C ALA A 95 18.30 3.61 8.07
N LEU A 96 18.76 2.38 8.30
CA LEU A 96 19.25 1.51 7.22
C LEU A 96 18.12 1.08 6.27
N LEU A 97 16.95 0.74 6.80
CA LEU A 97 15.78 0.39 6.00
C LEU A 97 15.26 1.60 5.20
N ALA A 98 15.24 2.77 5.82
CA ALA A 98 14.89 4.02 5.14
C ALA A 98 15.89 4.34 4.03
N LEU A 99 17.20 4.21 4.29
CA LEU A 99 18.24 4.39 3.27
C LEU A 99 18.07 3.38 2.12
N ALA A 100 17.89 2.10 2.43
CA ALA A 100 17.67 1.05 1.45
C ALA A 100 16.43 1.30 0.58
N THR A 101 15.39 1.96 1.14
CA THR A 101 14.20 2.38 0.41
C THR A 101 14.46 3.64 -0.43
N THR A 102 15.20 4.62 0.12
CA THR A 102 15.51 5.87 -0.56
C THR A 102 16.38 5.67 -1.81
N LEU A 103 17.36 4.75 -1.74
CA LEU A 103 18.29 4.51 -2.86
C LEU A 103 17.58 4.20 -4.19
N PRO A 104 16.67 3.22 -4.29
CA PRO A 104 15.92 3.00 -5.52
C PRO A 104 14.95 4.14 -5.85
N MET A 105 14.43 4.88 -4.85
CA MET A 105 13.61 6.05 -5.12
C MET A 105 14.38 7.18 -5.82
N CYS A 106 15.70 7.27 -5.63
CA CYS A 106 16.53 8.25 -6.35
C CYS A 106 16.51 8.07 -7.89
N ALA A 107 16.08 6.90 -8.39
CA ALA A 107 15.85 6.70 -9.81
C ALA A 107 14.49 7.21 -10.31
N MET A 108 13.68 7.81 -9.43
CA MET A 108 12.37 8.34 -9.75
C MET A 108 12.40 9.88 -9.82
N ASP A 109 11.73 10.44 -10.84
CA ASP A 109 11.76 11.88 -11.12
C ASP A 109 10.77 12.71 -10.29
N ARG A 110 10.00 12.06 -9.42
CA ARG A 110 8.94 12.71 -8.62
C ARG A 110 8.92 12.18 -7.18
N PRO A 111 8.41 12.99 -6.22
CA PRO A 111 8.19 12.54 -4.85
C PRO A 111 7.30 11.30 -4.77
N GLY A 112 7.71 10.34 -3.94
CA GLY A 112 6.99 9.10 -3.70
C GLY A 112 7.40 7.94 -4.63
N ILE A 113 6.83 6.76 -4.38
CA ILE A 113 7.06 5.59 -5.21
C ILE A 113 6.14 5.66 -6.43
N ALA A 114 6.70 5.53 -7.62
CA ALA A 114 5.94 5.57 -8.86
C ALA A 114 4.87 4.46 -8.90
N THR A 115 3.72 4.78 -9.50
CA THR A 115 2.64 3.82 -9.72
C THR A 115 2.72 3.29 -11.15
N PRO A 116 3.18 2.06 -11.38
CA PRO A 116 3.31 1.51 -12.72
C PRO A 116 1.96 1.32 -13.40
N SER A 117 1.88 1.71 -14.67
CA SER A 117 0.69 1.54 -15.49
C SER A 117 0.79 0.37 -16.48
N SER A 118 1.95 -0.32 -16.53
CA SER A 118 2.22 -1.44 -17.42
C SER A 118 2.39 -2.76 -16.67
N PHE A 119 2.33 -3.89 -17.40
CA PHE A 119 2.66 -5.22 -16.85
C PHE A 119 4.16 -5.47 -16.74
N ALA A 120 5.00 -4.60 -17.31
CA ALA A 120 6.45 -4.67 -17.12
C ALA A 120 6.81 -4.21 -15.71
N LEU A 121 7.64 -5.02 -15.03
CA LEU A 121 8.12 -4.68 -13.68
C LEU A 121 9.18 -3.59 -13.79
N ASP A 122 8.89 -2.43 -13.19
CA ASP A 122 9.89 -1.39 -12.97
C ASP A 122 10.84 -1.83 -11.86
N ARG A 123 12.15 -1.79 -12.15
CA ARG A 123 13.18 -2.28 -11.22
C ARG A 123 13.31 -1.43 -9.97
N ALA A 124 13.16 -0.12 -10.08
CA ALA A 124 13.25 0.78 -8.95
C ALA A 124 12.05 0.59 -8.01
N VAL A 125 10.83 0.49 -8.58
CA VAL A 125 9.61 0.21 -7.82
C VAL A 125 9.70 -1.17 -7.18
N LEU A 126 10.15 -2.19 -7.91
CA LEU A 126 10.32 -3.55 -7.37
C LEU A 126 11.32 -3.56 -6.20
N ALA A 127 12.44 -2.84 -6.32
CA ALA A 127 13.43 -2.74 -5.26
C ALA A 127 12.86 -2.05 -4.01
N CYS A 128 12.09 -0.96 -4.16
CA CYS A 128 11.40 -0.31 -3.02
C CYS A 128 10.47 -1.29 -2.30
N TYR A 129 9.60 -1.98 -3.05
CA TYR A 129 8.66 -2.94 -2.45
C TYR A 129 9.37 -4.18 -1.89
N ALA A 130 10.51 -4.58 -2.46
CA ALA A 130 11.33 -5.66 -1.91
C ALA A 130 11.84 -5.33 -0.49
N VAL A 131 12.28 -4.08 -0.25
CA VAL A 131 12.72 -3.67 1.09
C VAL A 131 11.58 -3.80 2.10
N TYR A 132 10.38 -3.33 1.76
CA TYR A 132 9.21 -3.47 2.64
C TYR A 132 8.79 -4.93 2.83
N PHE A 133 8.73 -5.70 1.74
CA PHE A 133 8.31 -7.10 1.76
C PHE A 133 9.25 -7.95 2.62
N PHE A 134 10.56 -7.90 2.33
CA PHE A 134 11.53 -8.70 3.06
C PHE A 134 11.75 -8.20 4.49
N GLY A 135 11.68 -6.89 4.73
CA GLY A 135 11.71 -6.32 6.07
C GLY A 135 10.54 -6.80 6.92
N GLY A 136 9.32 -6.78 6.38
CA GLY A 136 8.12 -7.32 7.04
C GLY A 136 8.21 -8.84 7.25
N TRP A 137 8.68 -9.58 6.25
CA TRP A 137 8.85 -11.03 6.34
C TRP A 137 9.85 -11.41 7.44
N MET A 138 11.00 -10.74 7.50
CA MET A 138 11.98 -10.98 8.56
C MET A 138 11.41 -10.71 9.96
N ILE A 139 10.63 -9.65 10.15
CA ILE A 139 10.00 -9.32 11.43
C ILE A 139 8.97 -10.38 11.84
N ALA A 140 8.12 -10.81 10.90
CA ALA A 140 7.06 -11.78 11.15
C ALA A 140 7.58 -13.16 11.58
N GLN A 141 8.82 -13.52 11.23
CA GLN A 141 9.44 -14.80 11.60
C GLN A 141 9.86 -14.87 13.07
N HIS A 142 9.84 -13.75 13.82
CA HIS A 142 10.41 -13.70 15.15
C HIS A 142 9.45 -13.14 16.20
N PRO A 143 8.94 -13.99 17.13
CA PRO A 143 8.10 -13.53 18.26
C PRO A 143 8.75 -12.40 19.08
N ARG A 144 10.07 -12.48 19.34
CA ARG A 144 10.82 -11.43 20.07
C ARG A 144 10.85 -10.08 19.32
N ALA A 145 10.79 -10.08 18.00
CA ALA A 145 10.69 -8.85 17.21
C ALA A 145 9.33 -8.17 17.43
N ILE A 146 8.26 -8.94 17.53
CA ILE A 146 6.91 -8.44 17.82
C ILE A 146 6.87 -7.79 19.22
N ASP A 147 7.47 -8.41 20.23
CA ASP A 147 7.57 -7.81 21.56
C ASP A 147 8.37 -6.50 21.56
N ALA A 148 9.47 -6.43 20.78
CA ALA A 148 10.23 -5.21 20.62
C ALA A 148 9.45 -4.11 19.87
N LEU A 149 8.55 -4.46 18.93
CA LEU A 149 7.64 -3.50 18.31
C LEU A 149 6.68 -2.89 19.33
N ARG A 150 6.12 -3.70 20.23
CA ARG A 150 5.25 -3.23 21.32
C ARG A 150 5.97 -2.22 22.22
N ALA A 151 7.21 -2.49 22.62
CA ALA A 151 7.95 -1.65 23.57
C ALA A 151 8.13 -0.20 23.08
N GLY A 152 8.33 0.03 21.80
CA GLY A 152 8.57 1.36 21.23
C GLY A 152 7.44 1.91 20.36
N ALA A 153 6.23 1.37 20.45
CA ALA A 153 5.15 1.63 19.49
C ALA A 153 4.79 3.12 19.38
N TRP A 154 4.52 3.77 20.50
CA TRP A 154 4.02 5.16 20.52
C TRP A 154 5.05 6.18 20.04
N TRP A 155 6.31 6.07 20.50
CA TRP A 155 7.32 7.02 20.04
C TRP A 155 7.58 6.89 18.52
N ARG A 156 7.60 5.65 17.98
CA ARG A 156 7.75 5.43 16.54
C ARG A 156 6.57 6.00 15.78
N LEU A 157 5.35 5.78 16.26
CA LEU A 157 4.15 6.32 15.63
C LEU A 157 4.19 7.86 15.63
N SER A 158 4.50 8.50 16.75
CA SER A 158 4.58 9.96 16.87
C SER A 158 5.70 10.54 15.99
N ALA A 159 6.89 9.93 16.04
CA ALA A 159 8.00 10.32 15.17
C ALA A 159 7.68 10.10 13.68
N GLY A 160 6.94 9.02 13.36
CA GLY A 160 6.48 8.73 12.01
C GLY A 160 5.49 9.77 11.48
N VAL A 161 4.53 10.19 12.32
CA VAL A 161 3.59 11.28 11.98
C VAL A 161 4.35 12.59 11.76
N PHE A 162 5.30 12.92 12.63
CA PHE A 162 6.13 14.11 12.44
C PHE A 162 6.93 14.06 11.13
N ALA A 163 7.62 12.94 10.85
CA ALA A 163 8.37 12.74 9.61
C ALA A 163 7.47 12.80 8.38
N LEU A 164 6.22 12.29 8.47
CA LEU A 164 5.23 12.39 7.40
C LEU A 164 4.86 13.85 7.11
N VAL A 165 4.61 14.66 8.16
CA VAL A 165 4.33 16.10 7.99
C VAL A 165 5.50 16.81 7.30
N VAL A 166 6.73 16.53 7.72
CA VAL A 166 7.93 17.07 7.07
C VAL A 166 7.99 16.65 5.61
N SER A 167 7.77 15.37 5.31
CA SER A 167 7.78 14.87 3.93
C SER A 167 6.70 15.53 3.06
N VAL A 168 5.50 15.74 3.58
CA VAL A 168 4.40 16.40 2.87
C VAL A 168 4.75 17.87 2.58
N VAL A 169 5.30 18.60 3.55
CA VAL A 169 5.73 20.00 3.36
C VAL A 169 6.81 20.09 2.27
N LEU A 170 7.82 19.20 2.33
CA LEU A 170 8.88 19.14 1.31
C LEU A 170 8.32 18.78 -0.07
N ALA A 171 7.37 17.85 -0.14
CA ALA A 171 6.70 17.48 -1.39
C ALA A 171 5.92 18.65 -1.98
N ILE A 172 5.17 19.40 -1.16
CA ILE A 172 4.46 20.60 -1.60
C ILE A 172 5.46 21.63 -2.15
N ALA A 173 6.56 21.89 -1.42
CA ALA A 173 7.60 22.80 -1.87
C ALA A 173 8.21 22.36 -3.21
N TRP A 174 8.45 21.07 -3.39
CA TRP A 174 8.93 20.51 -4.66
C TRP A 174 7.93 20.72 -5.79
N PHE A 175 6.63 20.41 -5.58
CA PHE A 175 5.59 20.58 -6.61
C PHE A 175 5.39 22.05 -7.00
N VAL A 176 5.46 22.97 -6.05
CA VAL A 176 5.37 24.41 -6.31
C VAL A 176 6.61 24.89 -7.09
N GLY A 177 7.81 24.47 -6.70
CA GLY A 177 9.06 24.81 -7.39
C GLY A 177 9.11 24.20 -8.82
N ALA A 178 8.68 22.97 -8.97
CA ALA A 178 8.65 22.27 -10.27
C ALA A 178 7.70 22.92 -11.30
N GLY A 179 6.68 23.65 -10.85
CA GLY A 179 5.80 24.41 -11.74
C GLY A 179 6.46 25.63 -12.38
N SER A 180 7.59 26.10 -11.85
CA SER A 180 8.29 27.31 -12.30
C SER A 180 9.61 27.03 -13.04
N THR A 181 10.17 25.81 -12.96
CA THR A 181 11.47 25.45 -13.53
C THR A 181 11.46 24.04 -14.12
N GLN A 182 12.49 23.70 -14.94
CA GLN A 182 12.77 22.32 -15.34
C GLN A 182 13.41 21.58 -14.14
N PRO A 183 12.68 20.70 -13.43
CA PRO A 183 13.14 20.15 -12.14
C PRO A 183 14.41 19.30 -12.24
N ALA A 184 14.67 18.70 -13.42
CA ALA A 184 15.78 17.79 -13.63
C ALA A 184 17.15 18.50 -13.65
N ASP A 185 17.20 19.75 -14.07
CA ASP A 185 18.44 20.52 -14.26
C ASP A 185 18.77 21.42 -13.05
N ASP A 186 17.81 21.68 -12.17
CA ASP A 186 18.00 22.51 -10.99
C ASP A 186 18.54 21.70 -9.80
N PRO A 187 19.76 21.99 -9.32
CA PRO A 187 20.36 21.28 -8.18
C PRO A 187 19.52 21.42 -6.89
N VAL A 188 18.83 22.55 -6.70
CA VAL A 188 17.96 22.77 -5.53
C VAL A 188 16.76 21.83 -5.58
N MET A 189 16.14 21.66 -6.75
CA MET A 189 15.02 20.75 -6.94
C MET A 189 15.43 19.28 -6.73
N ARG A 190 16.65 18.92 -7.14
CA ARG A 190 17.20 17.57 -6.90
C ARG A 190 17.44 17.31 -5.40
N ILE A 191 18.00 18.26 -4.69
CA ILE A 191 18.18 18.17 -3.23
C ILE A 191 16.84 18.09 -2.52
N LEU A 192 15.87 18.88 -2.94
CA LEU A 192 14.53 18.88 -2.37
C LEU A 192 13.79 17.55 -2.64
N LEU A 193 13.95 16.99 -3.83
CA LEU A 193 13.43 15.66 -4.17
C LEU A 193 14.03 14.59 -3.28
N PHE A 194 15.37 14.56 -3.13
CA PHE A 194 16.07 13.63 -2.27
C PHE A 194 15.63 13.76 -0.81
N ALA A 195 15.51 14.98 -0.29
CA ALA A 195 15.05 15.24 1.07
C ALA A 195 13.60 14.75 1.28
N THR A 196 12.72 14.96 0.29
CA THR A 196 11.33 14.48 0.30
C THR A 196 11.27 12.96 0.31
N GLN A 197 12.03 12.30 -0.54
CA GLN A 197 12.06 10.84 -0.63
C GLN A 197 12.64 10.21 0.64
N SER A 198 13.71 10.77 1.17
CA SER A 198 14.34 10.28 2.41
C SER A 198 13.44 10.43 3.62
N SER A 199 12.83 11.61 3.80
CA SER A 199 11.88 11.85 4.89
C SER A 199 10.63 10.97 4.76
N GLY A 200 10.14 10.75 3.54
CA GLY A 200 9.03 9.85 3.25
C GLY A 200 9.35 8.39 3.57
N ALA A 201 10.54 7.91 3.23
CA ALA A 201 10.99 6.56 3.57
C ALA A 201 11.12 6.37 5.10
N VAL A 202 11.68 7.35 5.80
CA VAL A 202 11.74 7.36 7.28
C VAL A 202 10.34 7.33 7.88
N ALA A 203 9.45 8.20 7.39
CA ALA A 203 8.06 8.26 7.84
C ALA A 203 7.36 6.90 7.65
N ALA A 204 7.50 6.30 6.47
CA ALA A 204 6.87 5.01 6.15
C ALA A 204 7.33 3.91 7.12
N TRP A 205 8.63 3.75 7.36
CA TRP A 205 9.14 2.74 8.28
C TRP A 205 8.73 2.99 9.73
N LEU A 206 8.78 4.23 10.19
CA LEU A 206 8.34 4.58 11.54
C LEU A 206 6.83 4.32 11.73
N LEU A 207 5.99 4.67 10.75
CA LEU A 207 4.55 4.44 10.80
C LEU A 207 4.20 2.96 10.72
N ILE A 208 4.87 2.18 9.86
CA ILE A 208 4.66 0.72 9.74
C ILE A 208 5.02 0.04 11.07
N LEU A 209 6.22 0.28 11.59
CA LEU A 209 6.68 -0.36 12.81
C LEU A 209 5.95 0.15 14.07
N GLY A 210 5.65 1.44 14.11
CA GLY A 210 4.87 2.05 15.19
C GLY A 210 3.41 1.59 15.17
N GLY A 211 2.77 1.63 14.00
CA GLY A 211 1.40 1.17 13.81
C GLY A 211 1.22 -0.32 14.12
N ALA A 212 2.13 -1.16 13.63
CA ALA A 212 2.14 -2.59 13.96
C ALA A 212 2.28 -2.81 15.48
N GLY A 213 3.19 -2.08 16.15
CA GLY A 213 3.36 -2.18 17.58
C GLY A 213 2.15 -1.70 18.40
N VAL A 214 1.44 -0.66 17.94
CA VAL A 214 0.18 -0.20 18.54
C VAL A 214 -0.93 -1.22 18.30
N ALA A 215 -1.07 -1.74 17.09
CA ALA A 215 -2.05 -2.77 16.76
C ALA A 215 -1.87 -4.02 17.65
N GLU A 216 -0.64 -4.48 17.82
CA GLU A 216 -0.29 -5.61 18.69
C GLU A 216 -0.61 -5.37 20.18
N ARG A 217 -0.58 -4.11 20.62
CA ARG A 217 -1.01 -3.74 21.98
C ARG A 217 -2.53 -3.68 22.14
N ALA A 218 -3.21 -3.15 21.11
CA ALA A 218 -4.66 -2.92 21.14
C ALA A 218 -5.44 -4.22 20.89
N VAL A 219 -4.93 -5.09 20.03
CA VAL A 219 -5.61 -6.32 19.61
C VAL A 219 -5.18 -7.47 20.51
N ARG A 220 -5.68 -7.49 21.74
CA ARG A 220 -5.41 -8.59 22.70
C ARG A 220 -6.30 -9.82 22.48
N ALA A 221 -7.44 -9.64 21.83
CA ALA A 221 -8.36 -10.71 21.50
C ALA A 221 -8.94 -10.51 20.11
N SER A 222 -9.06 -11.59 19.35
CA SER A 222 -9.71 -11.58 18.03
C SER A 222 -11.21 -11.31 18.20
N SER A 223 -11.63 -10.06 17.92
CA SER A 223 -13.04 -9.71 17.89
C SER A 223 -13.67 -10.09 16.56
N ARG A 224 -14.98 -10.40 16.56
CA ARG A 224 -15.71 -10.72 15.33
C ARG A 224 -15.63 -9.61 14.26
N PRO A 225 -15.77 -8.30 14.59
CA PRO A 225 -15.60 -7.23 13.63
C PRO A 225 -14.22 -7.18 13.00
N LEU A 226 -13.16 -7.38 13.80
CA LEU A 226 -11.79 -7.40 13.30
C LEU A 226 -11.55 -8.53 12.30
N ARG A 227 -12.08 -9.72 12.57
CA ARG A 227 -12.03 -10.85 11.63
C ARG A 227 -12.71 -10.51 10.31
N VAL A 228 -13.93 -9.98 10.35
CA VAL A 228 -14.64 -9.56 9.14
C VAL A 228 -13.84 -8.53 8.34
N LEU A 229 -13.21 -7.57 9.02
CA LEU A 229 -12.37 -6.57 8.38
C LEU A 229 -11.15 -7.20 7.68
N VAL A 230 -10.46 -8.14 8.34
CA VAL A 230 -9.31 -8.85 7.75
C VAL A 230 -9.74 -9.72 6.58
N ASP A 231 -10.80 -10.51 6.75
CA ASP A 231 -11.28 -11.42 5.71
C ASP A 231 -11.81 -10.67 4.47
N SER A 232 -12.39 -9.48 4.68
CA SER A 232 -12.87 -8.63 3.58
C SER A 232 -11.77 -7.85 2.87
N SER A 233 -10.59 -7.68 3.48
CA SER A 233 -9.55 -6.75 3.00
C SER A 233 -9.10 -7.05 1.56
N TYR A 234 -8.89 -8.32 1.24
CA TYR A 234 -8.48 -8.73 -0.11
C TYR A 234 -9.59 -8.49 -1.15
N TRP A 235 -10.83 -8.83 -0.80
CA TRP A 235 -11.98 -8.58 -1.65
C TRP A 235 -12.18 -7.09 -1.89
N VAL A 236 -12.12 -6.29 -0.81
CA VAL A 236 -12.19 -4.81 -0.88
C VAL A 236 -11.08 -4.28 -1.78
N TYR A 237 -9.84 -4.73 -1.61
CA TYR A 237 -8.72 -4.33 -2.48
C TYR A 237 -9.02 -4.58 -3.96
N LEU A 238 -9.61 -5.73 -4.31
CA LEU A 238 -9.92 -6.05 -5.70
C LEU A 238 -10.96 -5.12 -6.32
N VAL A 239 -12.00 -4.74 -5.57
CA VAL A 239 -13.19 -4.08 -6.14
C VAL A 239 -13.32 -2.60 -5.77
N HIS A 240 -12.50 -2.07 -4.85
CA HIS A 240 -12.69 -0.70 -4.35
C HIS A 240 -12.54 0.36 -5.46
N LEU A 241 -11.57 0.24 -6.34
CA LEU A 241 -11.29 1.30 -7.31
C LEU A 241 -12.46 1.55 -8.27
N PRO A 242 -13.03 0.54 -8.97
CA PRO A 242 -14.19 0.78 -9.82
C PRO A 242 -15.37 1.38 -9.06
N ILE A 243 -15.60 0.98 -7.81
CA ILE A 243 -16.68 1.53 -6.97
C ILE A 243 -16.39 2.98 -6.60
N CYS A 244 -15.19 3.29 -6.11
CA CYS A 244 -14.81 4.66 -5.75
C CYS A 244 -14.89 5.61 -6.96
N VAL A 245 -14.38 5.19 -8.12
CA VAL A 245 -14.42 6.00 -9.34
C VAL A 245 -15.86 6.22 -9.82
N LEU A 246 -16.71 5.19 -9.75
CA LEU A 246 -18.12 5.29 -10.12
C LEU A 246 -18.87 6.26 -9.20
N VAL A 247 -18.71 6.10 -7.87
CA VAL A 247 -19.37 6.99 -6.88
C VAL A 247 -18.90 8.42 -7.07
N THR A 248 -17.60 8.66 -7.24
CA THR A 248 -17.05 10.00 -7.47
C THR A 248 -17.60 10.58 -8.77
N GLY A 249 -17.65 9.78 -9.86
CA GLY A 249 -18.22 10.21 -11.14
C GLY A 249 -19.69 10.63 -11.04
N LEU A 250 -20.49 9.91 -10.25
CA LEU A 250 -21.90 10.27 -9.99
C LEU A 250 -22.05 11.60 -9.23
N LEU A 251 -21.06 11.96 -8.39
CA LEU A 251 -21.09 13.18 -7.59
C LEU A 251 -20.55 14.42 -8.33
N ILE A 252 -19.90 14.26 -9.49
CA ILE A 252 -19.33 15.38 -10.26
C ILE A 252 -20.37 16.47 -10.55
N PRO A 253 -21.56 16.15 -11.12
CA PRO A 253 -22.54 17.17 -11.49
C PRO A 253 -23.27 17.80 -10.29
N TRP A 254 -23.13 17.25 -9.10
CA TRP A 254 -23.76 17.80 -7.92
C TRP A 254 -23.08 19.10 -7.49
N SER A 255 -23.83 20.19 -7.28
CA SER A 255 -23.31 21.53 -6.94
C SER A 255 -22.88 21.70 -5.48
N ALA A 256 -22.77 20.61 -4.69
CA ALA A 256 -22.36 20.65 -3.30
C ALA A 256 -20.88 21.06 -3.11
N PRO A 257 -20.52 21.63 -1.96
CA PRO A 257 -19.12 21.91 -1.60
C PRO A 257 -18.23 20.66 -1.66
N GLY A 258 -16.96 20.82 -2.05
CA GLY A 258 -16.03 19.71 -2.24
C GLY A 258 -15.89 18.79 -1.02
N LEU A 259 -15.89 19.37 0.20
CA LEU A 259 -15.84 18.60 1.45
C LEU A 259 -17.06 17.68 1.61
N VAL A 260 -18.25 18.16 1.28
CA VAL A 260 -19.50 17.36 1.34
C VAL A 260 -19.44 16.23 0.33
N LYS A 261 -19.01 16.51 -0.91
CA LYS A 261 -18.81 15.48 -1.94
C LYS A 261 -17.83 14.42 -1.47
N MET A 262 -16.71 14.83 -0.86
CA MET A 262 -15.71 13.91 -0.33
C MET A 262 -16.29 12.99 0.75
N VAL A 263 -17.01 13.53 1.73
CA VAL A 263 -17.64 12.74 2.80
C VAL A 263 -18.63 11.75 2.21
N VAL A 264 -19.50 12.20 1.29
CA VAL A 264 -20.50 11.34 0.63
C VAL A 264 -19.82 10.26 -0.23
N ALA A 265 -18.75 10.62 -0.96
CA ALA A 265 -17.99 9.65 -1.76
C ALA A 265 -17.37 8.55 -0.88
N ILE A 266 -16.71 8.92 0.21
CA ILE A 266 -16.09 7.98 1.13
C ILE A 266 -17.16 7.07 1.76
N THR A 267 -18.19 7.66 2.36
CA THR A 267 -19.26 6.90 3.04
C THR A 267 -20.00 5.99 2.08
N GLY A 268 -20.39 6.50 0.92
CA GLY A 268 -21.09 5.74 -0.12
C GLY A 268 -20.23 4.57 -0.64
N SER A 269 -18.94 4.81 -0.90
CA SER A 269 -18.02 3.76 -1.34
C SER A 269 -17.86 2.68 -0.28
N VAL A 270 -17.67 3.04 0.99
CA VAL A 270 -17.55 2.09 2.10
C VAL A 270 -18.81 1.25 2.26
N LEU A 271 -19.99 1.87 2.20
CA LEU A 271 -21.28 1.16 2.29
C LEU A 271 -21.46 0.18 1.12
N LEU A 272 -21.17 0.61 -0.10
CA LEU A 272 -21.28 -0.25 -1.29
C LEU A 272 -20.31 -1.43 -1.22
N LEU A 273 -19.08 -1.20 -0.74
CA LEU A 273 -18.10 -2.25 -0.53
C LEU A 273 -18.57 -3.25 0.55
N ALA A 274 -19.09 -2.76 1.67
CA ALA A 274 -19.62 -3.62 2.73
C ALA A 274 -20.80 -4.47 2.27
N LEU A 275 -21.76 -3.84 1.55
CA LEU A 275 -22.92 -4.54 0.98
C LEU A 275 -22.50 -5.57 -0.09
N GLY A 276 -21.57 -5.21 -0.97
CA GLY A 276 -21.01 -6.12 -1.97
C GLY A 276 -20.32 -7.32 -1.36
N TYR A 277 -19.54 -7.12 -0.29
CA TYR A 277 -18.93 -8.22 0.45
C TYR A 277 -19.97 -9.13 1.11
N ALA A 278 -20.97 -8.54 1.78
CA ALA A 278 -22.07 -9.30 2.39
C ALA A 278 -22.85 -10.11 1.34
N ALA A 279 -23.14 -9.53 0.18
CA ALA A 279 -23.80 -10.22 -0.93
C ALA A 279 -22.95 -11.38 -1.45
N THR A 280 -21.64 -11.19 -1.59
CA THR A 280 -20.71 -12.26 -1.99
C THR A 280 -20.74 -13.42 -1.01
N LEU A 281 -20.73 -13.13 0.30
CA LEU A 281 -20.85 -14.19 1.34
C LEU A 281 -22.21 -14.90 1.32
N ALA A 282 -23.28 -14.21 0.94
CA ALA A 282 -24.62 -14.82 0.84
C ALA A 282 -24.70 -15.82 -0.33
N VAL A 283 -24.04 -15.50 -1.45
CA VAL A 283 -24.08 -16.32 -2.68
C VAL A 283 -23.07 -17.48 -2.63
N LEU A 284 -21.92 -17.32 -1.96
CA LEU A 284 -20.91 -18.36 -1.89
C LEU A 284 -21.40 -19.58 -1.09
N PRO A 285 -21.26 -20.82 -1.64
CA PRO A 285 -21.56 -22.04 -0.89
C PRO A 285 -20.78 -22.09 0.41
N ARG A 286 -21.36 -22.64 1.47
CA ARG A 286 -20.71 -22.74 2.80
C ARG A 286 -19.32 -23.38 2.77
N ARG A 287 -19.03 -24.25 1.80
CA ARG A 287 -17.71 -24.91 1.61
C ARG A 287 -16.61 -24.00 1.08
N VAL A 288 -16.96 -22.84 0.50
CA VAL A 288 -16.00 -21.87 -0.08
C VAL A 288 -15.85 -20.64 0.82
N ARG A 289 -16.65 -20.53 1.88
CA ARG A 289 -16.49 -19.46 2.87
C ARG A 289 -15.16 -19.64 3.57
N PRO A 290 -14.36 -18.55 3.72
CA PRO A 290 -13.11 -18.63 4.46
C PRO A 290 -13.41 -19.24 5.85
N GLU A 291 -12.72 -20.33 6.17
CA GLU A 291 -12.79 -20.86 7.54
C GLU A 291 -12.30 -19.79 8.49
N PRO A 292 -13.01 -19.52 9.61
CA PRO A 292 -12.52 -18.61 10.60
C PRO A 292 -11.14 -19.12 11.02
N CYS A 293 -10.12 -18.27 10.88
CA CYS A 293 -8.76 -18.61 11.30
C CYS A 293 -8.81 -19.24 12.69
N LEU A 294 -8.64 -20.56 12.74
CA LEU A 294 -8.55 -21.30 13.99
C LEU A 294 -7.37 -20.67 14.75
N GLN A 295 -7.63 -20.20 15.95
CA GLN A 295 -6.55 -19.79 16.85
C GLN A 295 -5.57 -20.98 16.91
N PRO A 296 -4.26 -20.74 16.75
CA PRO A 296 -3.31 -21.77 17.11
C PRO A 296 -3.61 -22.10 18.59
N GLU A 297 -4.02 -23.36 18.85
CA GLU A 297 -4.12 -23.85 20.22
C GLU A 297 -2.85 -23.46 20.94
N VAL A 298 -2.98 -22.61 21.93
CA VAL A 298 -1.89 -22.36 22.88
C VAL A 298 -1.66 -23.71 23.57
N ARG A 299 -0.76 -24.51 22.99
CA ARG A 299 -0.23 -25.69 23.67
C ARG A 299 0.38 -25.17 24.96
N THR A 300 -0.37 -25.26 26.04
CA THR A 300 0.18 -25.19 27.38
C THR A 300 1.18 -26.33 27.49
N LEU A 301 2.46 -26.00 27.41
CA LEU A 301 3.52 -26.93 27.78
C LEU A 301 3.27 -27.33 29.25
N PRO A 302 3.26 -28.61 29.58
CA PRO A 302 3.21 -29.07 30.95
C PRO A 302 4.44 -28.52 31.70
N GLN A 303 4.21 -28.00 32.91
CA GLN A 303 5.21 -27.48 33.82
C GLN A 303 6.21 -28.55 34.24
#